data_a106f825bfc260ea583d92b1eb38c595
#
_entry.id   a106f825bfc260ea583d92b1eb38c595
#
_cell.length_a   1.000
_cell.length_b   1.000
_cell.length_c   1.000
_cell.angle_alpha   90.00
_cell.angle_beta   90.00
_cell.angle_gamma   90.00
#
_symmetry.space_group_name_H-M   'P 1'
#
loop_
_entity.id
_entity.type
_entity.pdbx_description
1 polymer ?
#
loop_
_entity_poly.entity_id
_entity_poly.type
_entity_poly.pdbx_seq_one_letter_code
_entity_poly.pdbx_strand_id
1 'polypeptide(L)'
;SMTALTIMQLLPHAARTRGRVTFDGIDILAATEDQMCALRGDDIGMVFQEPMTALNPVKTIGEQVAEGIRWHTKASRAEAEGRARKILDRVGLPQAKFPLSRYPHELSGGQRQRVVIAIACALKPKLLIADEPTTALDVVLQAQILDLLRDLVAENRMGLLLISHDLA
;
A
#
# COMPACT_ATOMS: atom_id res chain seq x y z
N SER A 1 9.46 5.90 -7.63
CA SER A 1 10.68 5.45 -8.31
C SER A 1 10.34 4.72 -9.61
N MET A 2 11.20 4.85 -10.64
CA MET A 2 11.03 4.13 -11.92
C MET A 2 11.03 2.61 -11.75
N THR A 3 11.86 2.08 -10.85
CA THR A 3 11.91 0.65 -10.56
C THR A 3 10.58 0.13 -10.02
N ALA A 4 10.00 0.80 -9.03
CA ALA A 4 8.70 0.42 -8.48
C ALA A 4 7.61 0.46 -9.55
N LEU A 5 7.55 1.53 -10.35
CA LEU A 5 6.58 1.66 -11.45
C LEU A 5 6.79 0.59 -12.54
N THR A 6 8.04 0.18 -12.79
CA THR A 6 8.32 -0.93 -13.73
C THR A 6 7.73 -2.25 -13.22
N ILE A 7 7.97 -2.58 -11.95
CA ILE A 7 7.44 -3.80 -11.34
C ILE A 7 5.90 -3.80 -11.36
N MET A 8 5.29 -2.64 -11.13
CA MET A 8 3.83 -2.49 -11.14
C MET A 8 3.24 -2.30 -12.55
N GLN A 9 4.08 -2.27 -13.60
CA GLN A 9 3.67 -1.92 -14.97
C GLN A 9 2.87 -0.60 -15.04
N LEU A 10 3.31 0.41 -14.28
CA LEU A 10 2.68 1.74 -14.21
C LEU A 10 3.56 2.83 -14.84
N LEU A 11 4.53 2.46 -15.66
CA LEU A 11 5.36 3.43 -16.38
C LEU A 11 4.56 4.22 -17.41
N PRO A 12 4.93 5.47 -17.68
CA PRO A 12 4.40 6.22 -18.81
C PRO A 12 4.63 5.47 -20.15
N HIS A 13 3.71 5.56 -21.08
CA HIS A 13 3.78 4.86 -22.37
C HIS A 13 5.06 5.11 -23.19
N ALA A 14 5.73 6.25 -22.97
CA ALA A 14 7.00 6.59 -23.65
C ALA A 14 8.22 5.90 -23.00
N ALA A 15 8.09 5.30 -21.82
CA ALA A 15 9.20 4.66 -21.14
C ALA A 15 9.53 3.30 -21.78
N ARG A 16 10.83 3.00 -21.88
CA ARG A 16 11.32 1.73 -22.38
C ARG A 16 12.03 0.99 -21.26
N THR A 17 11.69 -0.27 -21.06
CA THR A 17 12.33 -1.15 -20.11
C THR A 17 13.21 -2.17 -20.83
N ARG A 18 14.32 -2.55 -20.20
CA ARG A 18 15.19 -3.65 -20.65
C ARG A 18 15.56 -4.52 -19.45
N GLY A 19 15.63 -5.81 -19.64
CA GLY A 19 15.95 -6.76 -18.60
C GLY A 19 14.81 -7.74 -18.36
N ARG A 20 14.81 -8.35 -17.19
CA ARG A 20 13.78 -9.30 -16.75
C ARG A 20 13.38 -9.00 -15.33
N VAL A 21 12.09 -9.06 -15.06
CA VAL A 21 11.52 -9.00 -13.70
C VAL A 21 10.63 -10.23 -13.55
N THR A 22 10.97 -11.12 -12.63
CA THR A 22 10.20 -12.33 -12.37
C THR A 22 9.64 -12.27 -10.94
N PHE A 23 8.34 -12.48 -10.80
CA PHE A 23 7.66 -12.58 -9.54
C PHE A 23 6.84 -13.87 -9.49
N ASP A 24 7.14 -14.75 -8.55
CA ASP A 24 6.46 -16.04 -8.36
C ASP A 24 6.34 -16.87 -9.67
N GLY A 25 7.41 -16.87 -10.49
CA GLY A 25 7.46 -17.55 -11.79
C GLY A 25 6.83 -16.77 -12.96
N ILE A 26 6.21 -15.64 -12.73
CA ILE A 26 5.60 -14.79 -13.76
C ILE A 26 6.62 -13.76 -14.24
N ASP A 27 6.83 -13.65 -15.56
CA ASP A 27 7.59 -12.54 -16.13
C ASP A 27 6.71 -11.29 -16.14
N ILE A 28 7.01 -10.38 -15.21
CA ILE A 28 6.23 -9.15 -15.02
C ILE A 28 6.24 -8.27 -16.28
N LEU A 29 7.36 -8.19 -17.00
CA LEU A 29 7.45 -7.32 -18.18
C LEU A 29 6.63 -7.84 -19.37
N ALA A 30 6.34 -9.13 -19.39
CA ALA A 30 5.51 -9.79 -20.41
C ALA A 30 4.07 -10.06 -19.95
N ALA A 31 3.74 -9.78 -18.68
CA ALA A 31 2.42 -10.04 -18.12
C ALA A 31 1.34 -9.16 -18.77
N THR A 32 0.17 -9.73 -18.99
CA THR A 32 -1.00 -9.00 -19.49
C THR A 32 -1.58 -8.10 -18.40
N GLU A 33 -2.41 -7.12 -18.77
CA GLU A 33 -3.07 -6.25 -17.80
C GLU A 33 -3.96 -7.05 -16.84
N ASP A 34 -4.66 -8.08 -17.32
CA ASP A 34 -5.47 -8.96 -16.47
C ASP A 34 -4.63 -9.70 -15.42
N GLN A 35 -3.44 -10.19 -15.81
CA GLN A 35 -2.49 -10.79 -14.88
C GLN A 35 -1.99 -9.77 -13.87
N MET A 36 -1.67 -8.55 -14.30
CA MET A 36 -1.23 -7.48 -13.41
C MET A 36 -2.35 -7.01 -12.47
N CYS A 37 -3.59 -6.94 -12.93
CA CYS A 37 -4.76 -6.63 -12.08
C CYS A 37 -4.95 -7.67 -10.98
N ALA A 38 -4.68 -8.95 -11.26
CA ALA A 38 -4.73 -10.01 -10.26
C ALA A 38 -3.59 -9.87 -9.21
N LEU A 39 -2.40 -9.46 -9.65
CA LEU A 39 -1.23 -9.31 -8.77
C LEU A 39 -1.28 -8.03 -7.90
N ARG A 40 -1.72 -6.91 -8.51
CA ARG A 40 -1.75 -5.61 -7.83
C ARG A 40 -2.76 -5.62 -6.70
N GLY A 41 -2.30 -5.34 -5.49
CA GLY A 41 -3.12 -5.26 -4.28
C GLY A 41 -3.28 -6.60 -3.56
N ASP A 42 -3.26 -7.74 -4.24
CA ASP A 42 -3.34 -9.07 -3.64
C ASP A 42 -1.94 -9.64 -3.34
N ASP A 43 -1.17 -9.94 -4.37
CA ASP A 43 0.19 -10.51 -4.23
C ASP A 43 1.27 -9.43 -4.07
N ILE A 44 1.10 -8.25 -4.66
CA ILE A 44 2.04 -7.12 -4.59
C ILE A 44 1.32 -5.88 -4.08
N GLY A 45 1.65 -5.46 -2.87
CA GLY A 45 1.23 -4.19 -2.28
C GLY A 45 2.23 -3.08 -2.59
N MET A 46 1.75 -1.85 -2.74
CA MET A 46 2.63 -0.70 -2.96
C MET A 46 2.22 0.50 -2.11
N VAL A 47 3.21 1.06 -1.43
CA VAL A 47 3.14 2.34 -0.74
C VAL A 47 3.83 3.38 -1.62
N PHE A 48 3.05 4.34 -2.13
CA PHE A 48 3.54 5.41 -3.00
C PHE A 48 4.20 6.55 -2.22
N GLN A 49 5.05 7.31 -2.90
CA GLN A 49 5.85 8.39 -2.33
C GLN A 49 5.03 9.49 -1.65
N GLU A 50 3.85 9.84 -2.20
CA GLU A 50 3.03 10.94 -1.70
C GLU A 50 1.68 10.48 -1.16
N PRO A 51 1.49 10.42 0.17
CA PRO A 51 0.22 10.01 0.77
C PRO A 51 -0.92 11.01 0.50
N MET A 52 -0.58 12.25 0.16
CA MET A 52 -1.57 13.29 -0.13
C MET A 52 -2.33 13.04 -1.42
N THR A 53 -1.66 12.49 -2.43
CA THR A 53 -2.24 12.19 -3.75
C THR A 53 -2.68 10.72 -3.88
N ALA A 54 -2.21 9.85 -2.97
CA ALA A 54 -2.53 8.42 -2.99
C ALA A 54 -3.97 8.12 -2.52
N LEU A 55 -4.56 8.99 -1.69
CA LEU A 55 -5.91 8.80 -1.16
C LEU A 55 -6.92 9.63 -1.94
N ASN A 56 -8.07 9.02 -2.25
CA ASN A 56 -9.20 9.73 -2.86
C ASN A 56 -9.87 10.64 -1.81
N PRO A 57 -9.90 11.98 -2.00
CA PRO A 57 -10.39 12.90 -0.99
C PRO A 57 -11.92 12.83 -0.75
N VAL A 58 -12.67 12.26 -1.70
CA VAL A 58 -14.13 12.15 -1.63
C VAL A 58 -14.63 10.78 -1.16
N LYS A 59 -13.71 9.86 -0.84
CA LYS A 59 -14.03 8.56 -0.22
C LYS A 59 -13.52 8.52 1.22
N THR A 60 -14.25 7.83 2.09
CA THR A 60 -13.82 7.61 3.47
C THR A 60 -12.62 6.66 3.53
N ILE A 61 -11.87 6.69 4.62
CA ILE A 61 -10.72 5.78 4.81
C ILE A 61 -11.18 4.32 4.86
N GLY A 62 -12.33 4.05 5.45
CA GLY A 62 -12.91 2.71 5.51
C GLY A 62 -13.27 2.17 4.12
N GLU A 63 -13.90 3.00 3.29
CA GLU A 63 -14.25 2.63 1.91
C GLU A 63 -13.00 2.30 1.09
N GLN A 64 -11.95 3.11 1.19
CA GLN A 64 -10.73 2.91 0.40
C GLN A 64 -9.99 1.65 0.80
N VAL A 65 -9.91 1.32 2.09
CA VAL A 65 -9.31 0.06 2.54
C VAL A 65 -10.18 -1.14 2.17
N ALA A 66 -11.51 -1.03 2.34
CA ALA A 66 -12.44 -2.12 2.06
C ALA A 66 -12.61 -2.41 0.56
N GLU A 67 -12.38 -1.41 -0.32
CA GLU A 67 -12.53 -1.56 -1.77
C GLU A 67 -11.62 -2.64 -2.34
N GLY A 68 -10.32 -2.61 -2.02
CA GLY A 68 -9.37 -3.63 -2.46
C GLY A 68 -9.71 -5.02 -1.92
N ILE A 69 -10.15 -5.10 -0.65
CA ILE A 69 -10.58 -6.36 -0.03
C ILE A 69 -11.76 -6.96 -0.80
N ARG A 70 -12.78 -6.17 -1.11
CA ARG A 70 -13.96 -6.63 -1.86
C ARG A 70 -13.61 -7.06 -3.27
N TRP A 71 -12.76 -6.29 -3.95
CA TRP A 71 -12.35 -6.58 -5.31
C TRP A 71 -11.69 -7.94 -5.45
N HIS A 72 -10.72 -8.24 -4.58
CA HIS A 72 -9.91 -9.46 -4.67
C HIS A 72 -10.51 -10.68 -3.99
N THR A 73 -11.36 -10.52 -2.97
CA THR A 73 -11.81 -11.65 -2.14
C THR A 73 -13.30 -11.97 -2.27
N LYS A 74 -14.06 -11.18 -3.03
CA LYS A 74 -15.52 -11.29 -3.13
C LYS A 74 -16.24 -11.22 -1.76
N ALA A 75 -15.57 -10.65 -0.75
CA ALA A 75 -16.16 -10.46 0.57
C ALA A 75 -17.39 -9.55 0.53
N SER A 76 -18.35 -9.82 1.39
CA SER A 76 -19.47 -8.91 1.60
C SER A 76 -18.99 -7.55 2.11
N ARG A 77 -19.84 -6.54 2.01
CA ARG A 77 -19.51 -5.20 2.53
C ARG A 77 -19.13 -5.23 4.01
N ALA A 78 -19.92 -5.92 4.82
CA ALA A 78 -19.69 -6.00 6.27
C ALA A 78 -18.38 -6.73 6.61
N GLU A 79 -18.05 -7.81 5.91
CA GLU A 79 -16.79 -8.54 6.07
C GLU A 79 -15.59 -7.68 5.68
N ALA A 80 -15.68 -6.97 4.56
CA ALA A 80 -14.61 -6.08 4.10
C ALA A 80 -14.40 -4.90 5.07
N GLU A 81 -15.46 -4.29 5.56
CA GLU A 81 -15.40 -3.23 6.58
C GLU A 81 -14.80 -3.76 7.89
N GLY A 82 -15.14 -4.97 8.31
CA GLY A 82 -14.55 -5.62 9.48
C GLY A 82 -13.05 -5.88 9.33
N ARG A 83 -12.61 -6.31 8.15
CA ARG A 83 -11.19 -6.48 7.82
C ARG A 83 -10.46 -5.14 7.71
N ALA A 84 -11.09 -4.14 7.09
CA ALA A 84 -10.57 -2.78 7.02
C ALA A 84 -10.37 -2.19 8.43
N ARG A 85 -11.32 -2.41 9.35
CA ARG A 85 -11.17 -1.99 10.74
C ARG A 85 -9.95 -2.60 11.40
N LYS A 86 -9.76 -3.91 11.26
CA LYS A 86 -8.63 -4.63 11.85
C LYS A 86 -7.28 -4.10 11.37
N ILE A 87 -7.13 -3.86 10.08
CA ILE A 87 -5.85 -3.34 9.55
C ILE A 87 -5.63 -1.89 9.96
N LEU A 88 -6.67 -1.05 10.00
CA LEU A 88 -6.55 0.33 10.47
C LEU A 88 -6.16 0.38 11.97
N ASP A 89 -6.73 -0.48 12.81
CA ASP A 89 -6.32 -0.62 14.21
C ASP A 89 -4.83 -1.03 14.28
N ARG A 90 -4.41 -2.00 13.46
CA ARG A 90 -3.04 -2.52 13.45
C ARG A 90 -2.02 -1.44 13.04
N VAL A 91 -2.35 -0.56 12.13
CA VAL A 91 -1.47 0.56 11.74
C VAL A 91 -1.53 1.76 12.71
N GLY A 92 -2.20 1.62 13.85
CA GLY A 92 -2.27 2.65 14.89
C GLY A 92 -3.35 3.72 14.67
N LEU A 93 -4.42 3.38 13.95
CA LEU A 93 -5.59 4.23 13.75
C LEU A 93 -6.84 3.58 14.41
N PRO A 94 -6.93 3.57 15.76
CA PRO A 94 -7.99 2.86 16.47
C PRO A 94 -9.37 3.49 16.24
N GLN A 95 -10.41 2.63 16.27
CA GLN A 95 -11.82 2.98 16.03
C GLN A 95 -12.30 4.21 16.82
N ALA A 96 -11.94 4.29 18.10
CA ALA A 96 -12.40 5.37 18.98
C ALA A 96 -12.01 6.78 18.50
N LYS A 97 -10.86 6.89 17.83
CA LYS A 97 -10.34 8.17 17.30
C LYS A 97 -10.47 8.28 15.79
N PHE A 98 -10.49 7.16 15.08
CA PHE A 98 -10.46 7.08 13.62
C PHE A 98 -11.54 6.13 13.10
N PRO A 99 -12.83 6.49 13.19
CA PRO A 99 -13.92 5.71 12.63
C PRO A 99 -13.75 5.57 11.11
N LEU A 100 -14.28 4.49 10.53
CA LEU A 100 -14.20 4.20 9.08
C LEU A 100 -14.79 5.32 8.22
N SER A 101 -15.68 6.13 8.78
CA SER A 101 -16.34 7.25 8.11
C SER A 101 -15.48 8.51 7.95
N ARG A 102 -14.28 8.55 8.54
CA ARG A 102 -13.38 9.70 8.34
C ARG A 102 -12.90 9.84 6.91
N TYR A 103 -12.70 11.07 6.51
CA TYR A 103 -12.12 11.42 5.21
C TYR A 103 -10.62 11.74 5.32
N PRO A 104 -9.86 11.61 4.23
CA PRO A 104 -8.43 11.91 4.23
C PRO A 104 -8.07 13.32 4.71
N HIS A 105 -8.88 14.32 4.38
CA HIS A 105 -8.63 15.71 4.79
C HIS A 105 -8.72 15.95 6.30
N GLU A 106 -9.36 15.05 7.04
CA GLU A 106 -9.45 15.10 8.50
C GLU A 106 -8.23 14.47 9.22
N LEU A 107 -7.24 13.99 8.45
CA LEU A 107 -6.08 13.29 8.95
C LEU A 107 -4.79 14.10 8.76
N SER A 108 -3.84 13.95 9.70
CA SER A 108 -2.46 14.44 9.52
C SER A 108 -1.71 13.66 8.43
N GLY A 109 -0.56 14.18 7.98
CA GLY A 109 0.29 13.50 7.00
C GLY A 109 0.69 12.09 7.43
N GLY A 110 1.17 11.90 8.66
CA GLY A 110 1.53 10.60 9.20
C GLY A 110 0.33 9.64 9.33
N GLN A 111 -0.87 10.17 9.64
CA GLN A 111 -2.10 9.36 9.69
C GLN A 111 -2.54 8.93 8.28
N ARG A 112 -2.45 9.81 7.29
CA ARG A 112 -2.69 9.43 5.88
C ARG A 112 -1.72 8.37 5.40
N GLN A 113 -0.44 8.49 5.75
CA GLN A 113 0.57 7.48 5.42
C GLN A 113 0.21 6.11 6.02
N ARG A 114 -0.29 6.07 7.26
CA ARG A 114 -0.77 4.84 7.89
C ARG A 114 -1.99 4.25 7.15
N VAL A 115 -2.90 5.07 6.62
CA VAL A 115 -4.00 4.59 5.78
C VAL A 115 -3.48 3.98 4.48
N VAL A 116 -2.52 4.64 3.80
CA VAL A 116 -1.90 4.11 2.58
C VAL A 116 -1.23 2.76 2.84
N ILE A 117 -0.51 2.62 3.97
CA ILE A 117 0.09 1.36 4.40
C ILE A 117 -1.00 0.30 4.67
N ALA A 118 -2.10 0.69 5.33
CA ALA A 118 -3.22 -0.22 5.56
C ALA A 118 -3.82 -0.75 4.26
N ILE A 119 -4.00 0.10 3.25
CA ILE A 119 -4.47 -0.30 1.91
C ILE A 119 -3.48 -1.30 1.29
N ALA A 120 -2.19 -0.98 1.28
CA ALA A 120 -1.16 -1.83 0.68
C ALA A 120 -1.01 -3.20 1.36
N CYS A 121 -1.30 -3.30 2.66
CA CYS A 121 -1.15 -4.53 3.46
C CYS A 121 -2.48 -5.24 3.75
N ALA A 122 -3.63 -4.73 3.29
CA ALA A 122 -4.95 -5.23 3.64
C ALA A 122 -5.18 -6.71 3.26
N LEU A 123 -4.52 -7.17 2.21
CA LEU A 123 -4.60 -8.55 1.70
C LEU A 123 -3.37 -9.40 2.05
N LYS A 124 -2.44 -8.86 2.84
CA LYS A 124 -1.19 -9.53 3.24
C LYS A 124 -0.38 -9.99 2.02
N PRO A 125 0.06 -9.07 1.17
CA PRO A 125 0.76 -9.39 -0.07
C PRO A 125 2.04 -10.17 0.19
N LYS A 126 2.50 -10.93 -0.80
CA LYS A 126 3.81 -11.62 -0.75
C LYS A 126 4.98 -10.63 -0.83
N LEU A 127 4.78 -9.53 -1.56
CA LEU A 127 5.77 -8.45 -1.71
C LEU A 127 5.13 -7.10 -1.39
N LEU A 128 5.75 -6.35 -0.50
CA LEU A 128 5.45 -4.95 -0.27
C LEU A 128 6.53 -4.07 -0.89
N ILE A 129 6.15 -3.19 -1.81
CA ILE A 129 7.02 -2.16 -2.37
C ILE A 129 6.74 -0.86 -1.61
N ALA A 130 7.74 -0.32 -0.93
CA ALA A 130 7.66 0.96 -0.25
C ALA A 130 8.57 1.97 -0.96
N ASP A 131 7.96 2.83 -1.77
CA ASP A 131 8.65 3.84 -2.58
C ASP A 131 8.68 5.17 -1.81
N GLU A 132 9.80 5.44 -1.15
CA GLU A 132 10.01 6.62 -0.30
C GLU A 132 8.90 6.85 0.74
N PRO A 133 8.58 5.85 1.56
CA PRO A 133 7.39 5.87 2.41
C PRO A 133 7.44 6.92 3.52
N THR A 134 8.57 7.59 3.71
CA THR A 134 8.80 8.57 4.79
C THR A 134 9.05 9.99 4.29
N THR A 135 9.04 10.21 2.98
CA THR A 135 9.21 11.55 2.41
C THR A 135 8.15 12.51 2.93
N ALA A 136 8.54 13.72 3.25
CA ALA A 136 7.70 14.79 3.82
C ALA A 136 7.17 14.52 5.27
N LEU A 137 7.75 13.57 5.99
CA LEU A 137 7.48 13.34 7.41
C LEU A 137 8.66 13.85 8.26
N ASP A 138 8.37 14.28 9.50
CA ASP A 138 9.43 14.57 10.46
C ASP A 138 10.16 13.30 10.92
N VAL A 139 11.35 13.47 11.49
CA VAL A 139 12.26 12.35 11.85
C VAL A 139 11.59 11.33 12.79
N VAL A 140 10.76 11.80 13.73
CA VAL A 140 10.07 10.91 14.67
C VAL A 140 9.02 10.07 13.96
N LEU A 141 8.23 10.69 13.09
CA LEU A 141 7.24 9.98 12.29
C LEU A 141 7.89 9.04 11.28
N GLN A 142 9.04 9.43 10.69
CA GLN A 142 9.80 8.54 9.80
C GLN A 142 10.18 7.24 10.50
N ALA A 143 10.77 7.32 11.70
CA ALA A 143 11.15 6.15 12.49
C ALA A 143 9.92 5.26 12.79
N GLN A 144 8.82 5.86 13.21
CA GLN A 144 7.57 5.13 13.48
C GLN A 144 7.00 4.42 12.26
N ILE A 145 7.07 5.03 11.07
CA ILE A 145 6.59 4.40 9.82
C ILE A 145 7.50 3.25 9.40
N LEU A 146 8.82 3.40 9.53
CA LEU A 146 9.76 2.33 9.21
C LEU A 146 9.61 1.13 10.16
N ASP A 147 9.45 1.39 11.47
CA ASP A 147 9.17 0.35 12.46
C ASP A 147 7.85 -0.37 12.15
N LEU A 148 6.79 0.36 11.83
CA LEU A 148 5.51 -0.21 11.43
C LEU A 148 5.65 -1.12 10.20
N LEU A 149 6.35 -0.68 9.16
CA LEU A 149 6.59 -1.48 7.96
C LEU A 149 7.37 -2.75 8.28
N ARG A 150 8.44 -2.65 9.09
CA ARG A 150 9.23 -3.80 9.53
C ARG A 150 8.37 -4.83 10.27
N ASP A 151 7.54 -4.37 11.20
CA ASP A 151 6.67 -5.23 12.00
C ASP A 151 5.62 -5.94 11.13
N LEU A 152 4.95 -5.20 10.21
CA LEU A 152 3.96 -5.78 9.29
C LEU A 152 4.59 -6.83 8.36
N VAL A 153 5.79 -6.55 7.87
CA VAL A 153 6.56 -7.48 7.00
C VAL A 153 6.89 -8.75 7.75
N ALA A 154 7.39 -8.64 8.98
CA ALA A 154 7.73 -9.79 9.81
C ALA A 154 6.50 -10.63 10.19
N GLU A 155 5.41 -10.00 10.64
CA GLU A 155 4.17 -10.67 11.03
C GLU A 155 3.51 -11.45 9.90
N ASN A 156 3.54 -10.90 8.69
CA ASN A 156 2.87 -11.51 7.52
C ASN A 156 3.84 -12.26 6.60
N ARG A 157 5.13 -12.33 6.94
CA ARG A 157 6.18 -12.99 6.16
C ARG A 157 6.24 -12.49 4.72
N MET A 158 6.13 -11.17 4.55
CA MET A 158 6.19 -10.51 3.25
C MET A 158 7.64 -10.26 2.85
N GLY A 159 7.93 -10.22 1.53
CA GLY A 159 9.13 -9.56 1.02
C GLY A 159 8.96 -8.05 1.11
N LEU A 160 10.06 -7.32 1.35
CA LEU A 160 10.06 -5.85 1.34
C LEU A 160 11.07 -5.33 0.32
N LEU A 161 10.59 -4.51 -0.62
CA LEU A 161 11.42 -3.67 -1.45
C LEU A 161 11.28 -2.22 -0.97
N LEU A 162 12.24 -1.78 -0.17
CA LEU A 162 12.30 -0.40 0.33
C LEU A 162 13.17 0.44 -0.60
N ILE A 163 12.61 1.53 -1.11
CA ILE A 163 13.32 2.52 -1.93
C ILE A 163 13.36 3.82 -1.14
N SER A 164 14.57 4.33 -0.91
CA SER A 164 14.79 5.56 -0.16
C SER A 164 15.98 6.32 -0.74
N HIS A 165 15.94 7.65 -0.69
CA HIS A 165 17.10 8.50 -0.99
C HIS A 165 18.02 8.66 0.21
N ASP A 166 17.50 8.51 1.41
CA ASP A 166 18.18 8.79 2.66
C ASP A 166 18.24 7.49 3.48
N LEU A 167 19.38 6.85 3.45
CA LEU A 167 19.71 5.64 4.20
C LEU A 167 20.68 5.95 5.36
N ALA A 168 20.58 7.16 5.94
CA ALA A 168 21.39 7.54 7.07
C ALA A 168 20.91 6.90 8.37
#